data_2eb8292f6b76e3bd6a4267e1b1b25fb4
#
_entry.id   2eb8292f6b76e3bd6a4267e1b1b25fb4
#
_cell.length_a   1.000
_cell.length_b   1.000
_cell.length_c   1.000
_cell.angle_alpha   90.00
_cell.angle_beta   90.00
_cell.angle_gamma   90.00
#
_symmetry.space_group_name_H-M   'P 1'
#
loop_
_entity.id
_entity.type
_entity.pdbx_description
1 polymer ?
#
loop_
_entity_poly.entity_id
_entity_poly.type
_entity_poly.pdbx_seq_one_letter_code
_entity_poly.pdbx_strand_id
1 'polypeptide(L)'
;MAGAAHSPDRFEACVTVDAAAGITTGISAHDRARTVALLAGTDSSGRDFTRPGHVIPVRHAAGGVLRRPGAAEAAADPARAAGRRPAALFAALVGLGRPTELAGPAELTEFARDHGLAAVSTGDLITHRLSLDPLVTRHATTRFPVRPDTMRAIGYAGALDGAEHLALVAGAPAGADDVPVYVHRECPAGDLPGWLRCECGHRLDTALTTIAAEGCGIVVYLKPKSGFAEEQFLSAVAANIVQDLDVRSVRLPADQEPHRSAFRLRGLARERSGNRAVLRNPH
;
A
#
# COMPACT_ATOMS: atom_id res chain seq x y z
N MET A 1 2.16 35.81 -2.15
CA MET A 1 1.18 34.95 -1.47
C MET A 1 1.92 33.73 -0.95
N ALA A 2 2.08 33.60 0.35
CA ALA A 2 2.81 32.50 0.96
C ALA A 2 2.11 31.17 0.68
N GLY A 3 2.88 30.18 0.19
CA GLY A 3 2.37 28.84 -0.07
C GLY A 3 1.84 28.23 1.22
N ALA A 4 0.56 27.91 1.24
CA ALA A 4 -0.07 27.25 2.36
C ALA A 4 0.55 25.84 2.49
N ALA A 5 1.04 25.52 3.69
CA ALA A 5 1.57 24.22 4.04
C ALA A 5 0.59 23.10 3.61
N HIS A 6 1.12 22.07 3.00
CA HIS A 6 0.34 20.89 2.59
C HIS A 6 -0.13 20.17 3.86
N SER A 7 -1.38 20.38 4.24
CA SER A 7 -2.06 19.50 5.18
C SER A 7 -2.36 18.18 4.46
N PRO A 8 -2.10 17.02 5.06
CA PRO A 8 -2.42 15.72 4.47
C PRO A 8 -3.93 15.55 4.17
N ASP A 9 -4.78 16.33 4.84
CA ASP A 9 -6.24 16.32 4.67
C ASP A 9 -6.78 17.28 3.60
N ARG A 10 -5.91 17.89 2.78
CA ARG A 10 -6.38 18.81 1.74
C ARG A 10 -7.04 18.08 0.60
N PHE A 11 -8.36 18.19 0.54
CA PHE A 11 -9.14 17.84 -0.63
C PHE A 11 -8.71 18.68 -1.84
N GLU A 12 -8.46 18.04 -2.98
CA GLU A 12 -8.37 18.75 -4.25
C GLU A 12 -9.78 19.05 -4.75
N ALA A 13 -10.45 20.04 -4.14
CA ALA A 13 -11.77 20.46 -4.53
C ALA A 13 -11.72 21.10 -5.92
N CYS A 14 -12.64 20.69 -6.78
CA CYS A 14 -12.89 21.29 -8.08
C CYS A 14 -13.96 22.37 -7.97
N VAL A 15 -14.22 23.06 -9.08
CA VAL A 15 -15.34 24.00 -9.18
C VAL A 15 -16.66 23.24 -8.97
N THR A 16 -17.59 23.85 -8.23
CA THR A 16 -18.92 23.29 -7.99
C THR A 16 -19.72 23.20 -9.28
N VAL A 17 -20.51 22.16 -9.43
CA VAL A 17 -21.26 21.88 -10.65
C VAL A 17 -22.67 21.39 -10.36
N ASP A 18 -23.55 21.55 -11.35
CA ASP A 18 -24.83 20.86 -11.48
C ASP A 18 -24.95 20.27 -12.88
N ALA A 19 -25.80 19.28 -13.07
CA ALA A 19 -26.13 18.77 -14.39
C ALA A 19 -26.75 19.90 -15.23
N ALA A 20 -26.34 20.04 -16.51
CA ALA A 20 -26.90 21.07 -17.40
C ALA A 20 -28.34 20.78 -17.84
N ALA A 21 -28.80 19.54 -17.73
CA ALA A 21 -30.14 19.11 -18.15
C ALA A 21 -30.73 18.03 -17.21
N GLY A 22 -32.07 18.02 -17.17
CA GLY A 22 -32.81 16.99 -16.42
C GLY A 22 -32.81 17.19 -14.91
N ILE A 23 -32.63 18.43 -14.46
CA ILE A 23 -32.72 18.88 -13.06
C ILE A 23 -33.65 20.07 -12.95
N THR A 24 -34.05 20.44 -11.74
CA THR A 24 -34.79 21.67 -11.46
C THR A 24 -33.83 22.79 -10.99
N THR A 25 -33.67 22.98 -9.68
CA THR A 25 -32.78 23.97 -9.11
C THR A 25 -31.34 23.45 -8.83
N GLY A 26 -31.12 22.17 -8.96
CA GLY A 26 -29.82 21.52 -8.66
C GLY A 26 -29.66 21.10 -7.21
N ILE A 27 -30.44 21.63 -6.25
CA ILE A 27 -30.22 21.40 -4.80
C ILE A 27 -30.93 20.18 -4.26
N SER A 28 -31.99 19.70 -4.90
CA SER A 28 -32.74 18.55 -4.39
C SER A 28 -31.88 17.28 -4.39
N ALA A 29 -32.23 16.30 -3.54
CA ALA A 29 -31.53 15.01 -3.53
C ALA A 29 -31.55 14.34 -4.92
N HIS A 30 -32.68 14.46 -5.63
CA HIS A 30 -32.82 13.94 -6.98
C HIS A 30 -31.86 14.63 -7.98
N ASP A 31 -31.81 15.96 -7.97
CA ASP A 31 -30.96 16.74 -8.86
C ASP A 31 -29.48 16.49 -8.61
N ARG A 32 -29.08 16.43 -7.32
CA ARG A 32 -27.70 16.09 -6.94
C ARG A 32 -27.34 14.67 -7.32
N ALA A 33 -28.23 13.69 -7.13
CA ALA A 33 -28.01 12.32 -7.55
C ALA A 33 -27.77 12.23 -9.06
N ARG A 34 -28.54 12.96 -9.86
CA ARG A 34 -28.30 13.04 -11.32
C ARG A 34 -26.95 13.65 -11.65
N THR A 35 -26.57 14.74 -11.01
CA THR A 35 -25.26 15.38 -11.19
C THR A 35 -24.11 14.43 -10.83
N VAL A 36 -24.22 13.73 -9.70
CA VAL A 36 -23.22 12.74 -9.25
C VAL A 36 -23.12 11.57 -10.22
N ALA A 37 -24.25 11.07 -10.73
CA ALA A 37 -24.26 9.97 -11.71
C ALA A 37 -23.54 10.37 -13.01
N LEU A 38 -23.74 11.61 -13.47
CA LEU A 38 -23.01 12.15 -14.63
C LEU A 38 -21.51 12.29 -14.34
N LEU A 39 -21.11 12.80 -13.17
CA LEU A 39 -19.71 12.92 -12.77
C LEU A 39 -19.00 11.56 -12.70
N ALA A 40 -19.70 10.52 -12.26
CA ALA A 40 -19.20 9.16 -12.25
C ALA A 40 -19.20 8.49 -13.65
N GLY A 41 -19.85 9.11 -14.63
CA GLY A 41 -19.96 8.62 -16.01
C GLY A 41 -18.65 8.76 -16.79
N THR A 42 -18.39 7.88 -17.79
CA THR A 42 -17.26 8.00 -18.73
C THR A 42 -17.59 8.88 -19.93
N ASP A 43 -18.86 8.99 -20.25
CA ASP A 43 -19.34 9.63 -21.49
C ASP A 43 -19.70 11.10 -21.26
N SER A 44 -19.54 11.59 -20.03
CA SER A 44 -19.80 12.98 -19.66
C SER A 44 -18.64 13.88 -20.06
N SER A 45 -18.98 15.08 -20.50
CA SER A 45 -18.05 16.14 -20.86
C SER A 45 -18.32 17.41 -20.05
N GLY A 46 -17.43 18.37 -20.12
CA GLY A 46 -17.62 19.66 -19.43
C GLY A 46 -18.87 20.41 -19.83
N ARG A 47 -19.51 20.08 -20.98
CA ARG A 47 -20.76 20.71 -21.49
C ARG A 47 -22.00 20.16 -20.80
N ASP A 48 -21.90 19.01 -20.15
CA ASP A 48 -22.99 18.36 -19.42
C ASP A 48 -23.21 18.97 -18.04
N PHE A 49 -22.42 19.98 -17.68
CA PHE A 49 -22.45 20.63 -16.37
C PHE A 49 -22.50 22.15 -16.45
N THR A 50 -23.33 22.75 -15.61
CA THR A 50 -23.31 24.18 -15.29
C THR A 50 -22.34 24.48 -14.15
N ARG A 51 -21.84 25.71 -14.08
CA ARG A 51 -20.88 26.22 -13.07
C ARG A 51 -21.26 27.67 -12.71
N PRO A 52 -21.36 28.02 -11.43
CA PRO A 52 -21.27 27.15 -10.26
C PRO A 52 -22.49 26.23 -10.11
N GLY A 53 -22.45 25.26 -9.19
CA GLY A 53 -23.54 24.36 -8.85
C GLY A 53 -23.51 23.94 -7.38
N HIS A 54 -24.30 22.92 -7.01
CA HIS A 54 -24.49 22.48 -5.65
C HIS A 54 -23.67 21.23 -5.29
N VAL A 55 -23.08 20.54 -6.27
CA VAL A 55 -22.20 19.39 -6.05
C VAL A 55 -20.75 19.86 -6.08
N ILE A 56 -19.97 19.51 -5.08
CA ILE A 56 -18.54 19.81 -4.96
C ILE A 56 -17.76 18.56 -5.36
N PRO A 57 -17.23 18.47 -6.60
CA PRO A 57 -16.37 17.36 -6.97
C PRO A 57 -15.02 17.47 -6.26
N VAL A 58 -14.50 16.35 -5.80
CA VAL A 58 -13.18 16.23 -5.19
C VAL A 58 -12.38 15.22 -5.97
N ARG A 59 -11.14 15.54 -6.29
CA ARG A 59 -10.24 14.62 -6.99
C ARG A 59 -9.49 13.76 -5.97
N HIS A 60 -9.61 12.45 -6.11
CA HIS A 60 -8.78 11.52 -5.36
C HIS A 60 -7.42 11.32 -6.07
N ALA A 61 -6.38 10.98 -5.30
CA ALA A 61 -5.06 10.68 -5.84
C ALA A 61 -5.07 9.37 -6.65
N ALA A 62 -4.39 9.35 -7.79
CA ALA A 62 -4.07 8.10 -8.48
C ALA A 62 -3.26 7.20 -7.51
N GLY A 63 -3.69 5.96 -7.32
CA GLY A 63 -3.13 5.07 -6.28
C GLY A 63 -3.98 4.98 -5.01
N GLY A 64 -4.98 5.85 -4.83
CA GLY A 64 -5.93 5.79 -3.71
C GLY A 64 -5.26 5.97 -2.36
N VAL A 65 -5.75 5.24 -1.33
CA VAL A 65 -5.23 5.34 0.05
C VAL A 65 -3.74 4.97 0.18
N LEU A 66 -3.18 4.19 -0.74
CA LEU A 66 -1.75 3.88 -0.75
C LEU A 66 -0.90 5.09 -1.16
N ARG A 67 -1.46 6.05 -1.87
CA ARG A 67 -0.78 7.29 -2.25
C ARG A 67 -1.04 8.43 -1.26
N ARG A 68 -2.28 8.55 -0.82
CA ARG A 68 -2.74 9.56 0.12
C ARG A 68 -3.84 8.95 1.00
N PRO A 69 -3.63 8.78 2.31
CA PRO A 69 -4.61 8.19 3.22
C PRO A 69 -5.71 9.21 3.59
N GLY A 70 -6.37 9.78 2.58
CA GLY A 70 -7.41 10.79 2.71
C GLY A 70 -8.82 10.24 2.54
N ALA A 71 -9.84 11.02 2.93
CA ALA A 71 -11.25 10.62 2.87
C ALA A 71 -11.75 10.40 1.43
N ALA A 72 -11.25 11.20 0.45
CA ALA A 72 -11.62 11.03 -0.96
C ALA A 72 -11.11 9.69 -1.50
N GLU A 73 -9.89 9.31 -1.15
CA GLU A 73 -9.27 8.05 -1.51
C GLU A 73 -9.97 6.87 -0.82
N ALA A 74 -10.24 7.01 0.48
CA ALA A 74 -10.94 6.00 1.27
C ALA A 74 -12.38 5.77 0.77
N ALA A 75 -13.02 6.78 0.18
CA ALA A 75 -14.33 6.64 -0.44
C ALA A 75 -14.27 5.95 -1.82
N ALA A 76 -13.24 6.23 -2.62
CA ALA A 76 -13.11 5.69 -3.97
C ALA A 76 -12.57 4.24 -4.00
N ASP A 77 -11.70 3.86 -3.08
CA ASP A 77 -11.05 2.55 -3.06
C ASP A 77 -12.02 1.37 -2.85
N PRO A 78 -13.02 1.42 -1.96
CA PRO A 78 -14.02 0.36 -1.84
C PRO A 78 -14.84 0.17 -3.12
N ALA A 79 -15.17 1.26 -3.83
CA ALA A 79 -15.86 1.17 -5.11
C ALA A 79 -15.02 0.40 -6.14
N ARG A 80 -13.73 0.70 -6.22
CA ARG A 80 -12.79 -0.01 -7.08
C ARG A 80 -12.64 -1.48 -6.68
N ALA A 81 -12.50 -1.79 -5.38
CA ALA A 81 -12.41 -3.15 -4.88
C ALA A 81 -13.64 -3.98 -5.21
N ALA A 82 -14.83 -3.34 -5.27
CA ALA A 82 -16.08 -3.96 -5.72
C ALA A 82 -16.21 -4.06 -7.24
N GLY A 83 -15.16 -3.79 -8.02
CA GLY A 83 -15.19 -3.81 -9.50
C GLY A 83 -16.02 -2.69 -10.11
N ARG A 84 -16.30 -1.61 -9.35
CA ARG A 84 -17.02 -0.45 -9.80
C ARG A 84 -16.05 0.67 -10.20
N ARG A 85 -16.58 1.72 -10.85
CA ARG A 85 -15.81 2.93 -11.12
C ARG A 85 -15.34 3.55 -9.80
N PRO A 86 -14.12 4.08 -9.72
CA PRO A 86 -13.58 4.70 -8.50
C PRO A 86 -14.20 6.09 -8.28
N ALA A 87 -15.51 6.11 -8.05
CA ALA A 87 -16.28 7.31 -7.76
C ALA A 87 -17.22 7.00 -6.60
N ALA A 88 -17.33 7.93 -5.66
CA ALA A 88 -18.16 7.79 -4.47
C ALA A 88 -18.69 9.16 -4.04
N LEU A 89 -19.85 9.15 -3.41
CA LEU A 89 -20.37 10.29 -2.65
C LEU A 89 -20.01 10.06 -1.18
N PHE A 90 -19.47 11.05 -0.52
CA PHE A 90 -19.17 10.97 0.91
C PHE A 90 -19.57 12.26 1.64
N ALA A 91 -19.77 12.18 2.95
CA ALA A 91 -20.03 13.31 3.82
C ALA A 91 -19.32 13.10 5.15
N ALA A 92 -18.88 14.18 5.78
CA ALA A 92 -18.36 14.15 7.12
C ALA A 92 -19.53 14.13 8.13
N LEU A 93 -19.41 13.31 9.18
CA LEU A 93 -20.33 13.33 10.30
C LEU A 93 -19.83 14.31 11.36
N VAL A 94 -20.72 15.18 11.83
CA VAL A 94 -20.45 16.05 12.97
C VAL A 94 -20.61 15.29 14.27
N GLY A 95 -19.85 15.65 15.29
CA GLY A 95 -19.94 15.04 16.62
C GLY A 95 -21.29 15.28 17.25
N LEU A 96 -21.93 14.24 17.79
CA LEU A 96 -23.22 14.34 18.49
C LEU A 96 -23.09 15.13 19.77
N GLY A 97 -22.01 14.93 20.53
CA GLY A 97 -21.70 15.66 21.76
C GLY A 97 -21.07 17.04 21.54
N ARG A 98 -20.46 17.28 20.39
CA ARG A 98 -19.75 18.52 20.02
C ARG A 98 -20.01 18.86 18.54
N PRO A 99 -21.13 19.50 18.22
CA PRO A 99 -21.51 19.74 16.83
C PRO A 99 -20.57 20.71 16.07
N THR A 100 -19.62 21.33 16.73
CA THR A 100 -18.56 22.14 16.11
C THR A 100 -17.33 21.33 15.68
N GLU A 101 -17.26 20.05 16.05
CA GLU A 101 -16.18 19.13 15.71
C GLU A 101 -16.72 17.99 14.82
N LEU A 102 -15.84 17.29 14.15
CA LEU A 102 -16.21 16.05 13.46
C LEU A 102 -16.35 14.92 14.46
N ALA A 103 -17.22 13.96 14.16
CA ALA A 103 -17.39 12.77 14.97
C ALA A 103 -16.08 11.98 15.10
N GLY A 104 -15.74 11.62 16.34
CA GLY A 104 -14.57 10.81 16.65
C GLY A 104 -14.79 9.32 16.37
N PRO A 105 -13.71 8.49 16.39
CA PRO A 105 -13.80 7.07 16.07
C PRO A 105 -14.83 6.28 16.86
N ALA A 106 -15.00 6.60 18.17
CA ALA A 106 -15.98 5.94 19.03
C ALA A 106 -17.41 6.28 18.59
N GLU A 107 -17.70 7.57 18.33
CA GLU A 107 -19.02 8.03 17.86
C GLU A 107 -19.35 7.45 16.48
N LEU A 108 -18.35 7.38 15.57
CA LEU A 108 -18.53 6.79 14.24
C LEU A 108 -18.85 5.29 14.32
N THR A 109 -18.20 4.56 15.23
CA THR A 109 -18.47 3.14 15.45
C THR A 109 -19.87 2.92 16.00
N GLU A 110 -20.30 3.73 16.96
CA GLU A 110 -21.64 3.69 17.52
C GLU A 110 -22.70 4.03 16.47
N PHE A 111 -22.51 5.11 15.73
CA PHE A 111 -23.37 5.51 14.63
C PHE A 111 -23.54 4.39 13.58
N ALA A 112 -22.44 3.77 13.17
CA ALA A 112 -22.46 2.68 12.21
C ALA A 112 -23.28 1.48 12.73
N ARG A 113 -23.09 1.11 14.00
CA ARG A 113 -23.84 0.02 14.65
C ARG A 113 -25.33 0.34 14.70
N ASP A 114 -25.69 1.54 15.16
CA ASP A 114 -27.08 1.93 15.36
C ASP A 114 -27.88 2.06 14.05
N HIS A 115 -27.18 2.33 12.95
CA HIS A 115 -27.77 2.43 11.61
C HIS A 115 -27.53 1.19 10.74
N GLY A 116 -26.93 0.11 11.26
CA GLY A 116 -26.64 -1.10 10.50
C GLY A 116 -25.68 -0.90 9.33
N LEU A 117 -24.72 0.04 9.47
CA LEU A 117 -23.74 0.37 8.45
C LEU A 117 -22.45 -0.41 8.66
N ALA A 118 -21.77 -0.76 7.57
CA ALA A 118 -20.40 -1.28 7.64
C ALA A 118 -19.44 -0.14 8.01
N ALA A 119 -18.53 -0.41 8.93
CA ALA A 119 -17.46 0.50 9.31
C ALA A 119 -16.11 -0.09 8.88
N VAL A 120 -15.25 0.73 8.28
CA VAL A 120 -13.89 0.37 7.89
C VAL A 120 -12.97 1.56 8.14
N SER A 121 -11.79 1.30 8.68
CA SER A 121 -10.79 2.35 8.84
C SER A 121 -9.94 2.52 7.57
N THR A 122 -9.35 3.70 7.38
CA THR A 122 -8.37 3.92 6.30
C THR A 122 -7.16 2.98 6.45
N GLY A 123 -6.77 2.65 7.69
CA GLY A 123 -5.71 1.68 7.97
C GLY A 123 -6.04 0.27 7.48
N ASP A 124 -7.29 -0.18 7.66
CA ASP A 124 -7.75 -1.47 7.16
C ASP A 124 -7.75 -1.51 5.63
N LEU A 125 -8.17 -0.42 4.97
CA LEU A 125 -8.11 -0.29 3.52
C LEU A 125 -6.68 -0.35 3.00
N ILE A 126 -5.74 0.35 3.65
CA ILE A 126 -4.31 0.29 3.32
C ILE A 126 -3.80 -1.15 3.45
N THR A 127 -4.05 -1.80 4.58
CA THR A 127 -3.63 -3.18 4.83
C THR A 127 -4.20 -4.15 3.79
N HIS A 128 -5.49 -4.03 3.50
CA HIS A 128 -6.16 -4.81 2.47
C HIS A 128 -5.50 -4.65 1.10
N ARG A 129 -5.27 -3.41 0.67
CA ARG A 129 -4.64 -3.13 -0.61
C ARG A 129 -3.19 -3.60 -0.68
N LEU A 130 -2.40 -3.41 0.38
CA LEU A 130 -1.03 -3.90 0.47
C LEU A 130 -0.94 -5.44 0.39
N SER A 131 -2.00 -6.14 0.80
CA SER A 131 -2.05 -7.61 0.72
C SER A 131 -2.45 -8.16 -0.65
N LEU A 132 -3.22 -7.41 -1.45
CA LEU A 132 -3.82 -7.89 -2.69
C LEU A 132 -3.30 -7.22 -3.96
N ASP A 133 -3.02 -5.90 -3.91
CA ASP A 133 -2.63 -5.17 -5.11
C ASP A 133 -1.27 -5.63 -5.63
N PRO A 134 -1.08 -5.68 -6.96
CA PRO A 134 0.24 -5.80 -7.56
C PRO A 134 1.00 -4.49 -7.33
N LEU A 135 2.03 -4.55 -6.47
CA LEU A 135 2.83 -3.38 -6.10
C LEU A 135 4.05 -3.18 -6.98
N VAL A 136 4.46 -4.22 -7.72
CA VAL A 136 5.62 -4.19 -8.59
C VAL A 136 5.36 -4.84 -9.94
N THR A 137 6.16 -4.45 -10.92
CA THR A 137 6.20 -5.08 -12.25
C THR A 137 7.64 -5.49 -12.55
N ARG A 138 7.83 -6.73 -12.98
CA ARG A 138 9.15 -7.24 -13.41
C ARG A 138 9.55 -6.60 -14.73
N HIS A 139 10.79 -6.13 -14.84
CA HIS A 139 11.30 -5.45 -16.04
C HIS A 139 12.45 -6.19 -16.74
N ALA A 140 13.43 -6.66 -15.99
CA ALA A 140 14.65 -7.22 -16.56
C ALA A 140 15.20 -8.35 -15.69
N THR A 141 15.96 -9.24 -16.32
CA THR A 141 16.71 -10.29 -15.63
C THR A 141 18.10 -10.38 -16.22
N THR A 142 19.12 -10.43 -15.36
CA THR A 142 20.52 -10.60 -15.76
C THR A 142 21.27 -11.50 -14.78
N ARG A 143 22.49 -11.90 -15.15
CA ARG A 143 23.40 -12.58 -14.23
C ARG A 143 24.16 -11.56 -13.40
N PHE A 144 24.26 -11.81 -12.10
CA PHE A 144 24.96 -10.97 -11.16
C PHE A 144 26.08 -11.79 -10.48
N PRO A 145 27.34 -11.49 -10.74
CA PRO A 145 28.46 -12.23 -10.14
C PRO A 145 28.59 -11.84 -8.66
N VAL A 146 28.41 -12.81 -7.77
CA VAL A 146 28.64 -12.69 -6.34
C VAL A 146 29.54 -13.83 -5.90
N ARG A 147 30.57 -13.56 -5.10
CA ARG A 147 31.40 -14.63 -4.59
C ARG A 147 30.65 -15.41 -3.49
N PRO A 148 30.68 -16.75 -3.47
CA PRO A 148 31.47 -17.66 -4.33
C PRO A 148 30.80 -18.02 -5.65
N ASP A 149 29.56 -17.61 -5.91
CA ASP A 149 28.76 -18.10 -7.06
C ASP A 149 28.11 -16.94 -7.84
N THR A 150 27.24 -17.26 -8.78
CA THR A 150 26.51 -16.30 -9.62
C THR A 150 25.03 -16.31 -9.25
N MET A 151 24.49 -15.16 -8.90
CA MET A 151 23.06 -14.95 -8.69
C MET A 151 22.39 -14.41 -9.96
N ARG A 152 21.07 -14.54 -10.03
CA ARG A 152 20.24 -13.80 -10.99
C ARG A 152 19.81 -12.49 -10.34
N ALA A 153 20.05 -11.37 -11.02
CA ALA A 153 19.47 -10.08 -10.63
C ALA A 153 18.22 -9.83 -11.47
N ILE A 154 17.12 -9.57 -10.80
CA ILE A 154 15.82 -9.29 -11.41
C ILE A 154 15.41 -7.89 -11.00
N GLY A 155 15.22 -7.00 -11.99
CA GLY A 155 14.77 -5.63 -11.78
C GLY A 155 13.25 -5.53 -11.75
N TYR A 156 12.73 -4.77 -10.80
CA TYR A 156 11.32 -4.48 -10.62
C TYR A 156 11.08 -2.97 -10.58
N ALA A 157 9.98 -2.52 -11.18
CA ALA A 157 9.50 -1.16 -11.00
C ALA A 157 8.29 -1.14 -10.07
N GLY A 158 8.28 -0.23 -9.13
CA GLY A 158 7.14 0.03 -8.24
C GLY A 158 5.94 0.58 -9.03
N ALA A 159 4.77 -0.04 -8.87
CA ALA A 159 3.56 0.32 -9.61
C ALA A 159 3.01 1.71 -9.24
N LEU A 160 3.27 2.18 -8.01
CA LEU A 160 2.74 3.46 -7.50
C LEU A 160 3.74 4.61 -7.59
N ASP A 161 5.02 4.32 -7.46
CA ASP A 161 6.07 5.33 -7.34
C ASP A 161 7.12 5.25 -8.46
N GLY A 162 7.10 4.16 -9.26
CA GLY A 162 8.11 3.88 -10.26
C GLY A 162 9.52 3.73 -9.66
N ALA A 163 9.63 3.37 -8.38
CA ALA A 163 10.91 3.04 -7.76
C ALA A 163 11.49 1.76 -8.39
N GLU A 164 12.80 1.73 -8.52
CA GLU A 164 13.48 0.56 -9.07
C GLU A 164 14.03 -0.31 -7.95
N HIS A 165 13.52 -1.55 -7.84
CA HIS A 165 13.94 -2.51 -6.84
C HIS A 165 14.67 -3.68 -7.51
N LEU A 166 15.46 -4.43 -6.74
CA LEU A 166 16.17 -5.61 -7.23
C LEU A 166 15.85 -6.82 -6.36
N ALA A 167 15.71 -7.98 -7.01
CA ALA A 167 15.82 -9.27 -6.34
C ALA A 167 17.07 -9.99 -6.81
N LEU A 168 17.97 -10.33 -5.90
CA LEU A 168 19.15 -11.15 -6.16
C LEU A 168 18.83 -12.58 -5.73
N VAL A 169 18.75 -13.49 -6.70
CA VAL A 169 18.21 -14.84 -6.54
C VAL A 169 19.30 -15.87 -6.73
N ALA A 170 19.59 -16.65 -5.70
CA ALA A 170 20.44 -17.84 -5.77
C ALA A 170 19.58 -19.07 -6.07
N GLY A 171 20.05 -19.95 -6.93
CA GLY A 171 19.38 -21.20 -7.27
C GLY A 171 18.02 -21.01 -7.94
N ALA A 172 17.08 -21.94 -7.63
CA ALA A 172 15.74 -22.00 -8.19
C ALA A 172 14.68 -22.05 -7.06
N PRO A 173 14.32 -20.91 -6.45
CA PRO A 173 13.40 -20.88 -5.32
C PRO A 173 11.92 -21.04 -5.70
N ALA A 174 11.58 -21.03 -7.00
CA ALA A 174 10.20 -21.20 -7.46
C ALA A 174 9.61 -22.55 -6.99
N GLY A 175 8.42 -22.52 -6.41
CA GLY A 175 7.76 -23.70 -5.85
C GLY A 175 8.39 -24.25 -4.57
N ALA A 176 9.43 -23.63 -4.03
CA ALA A 176 10.11 -24.08 -2.81
C ALA A 176 9.46 -23.55 -1.54
N ASP A 177 9.63 -24.30 -0.46
CA ASP A 177 9.25 -23.92 0.90
C ASP A 177 10.47 -23.50 1.70
N ASP A 178 10.23 -22.68 2.74
CA ASP A 178 11.24 -22.20 3.71
C ASP A 178 12.45 -21.52 3.06
N VAL A 179 12.21 -20.81 1.97
CA VAL A 179 13.26 -20.12 1.22
C VAL A 179 13.85 -18.99 2.08
N PRO A 180 15.18 -18.94 2.29
CA PRO A 180 15.80 -17.83 3.00
C PRO A 180 15.66 -16.54 2.21
N VAL A 181 15.10 -15.52 2.86
CA VAL A 181 14.90 -14.19 2.29
C VAL A 181 15.49 -13.13 3.20
N TYR A 182 16.28 -12.23 2.65
CA TYR A 182 16.78 -11.04 3.31
C TYR A 182 16.28 -9.79 2.60
N VAL A 183 15.65 -8.88 3.35
CA VAL A 183 15.16 -7.59 2.83
C VAL A 183 16.16 -6.50 3.21
N HIS A 184 16.74 -5.86 2.21
CA HIS A 184 17.66 -4.74 2.39
C HIS A 184 17.05 -3.45 1.88
N ARG A 185 17.00 -2.44 2.72
CA ARG A 185 16.66 -1.07 2.31
C ARG A 185 17.93 -0.33 1.93
N GLU A 186 17.98 0.21 0.72
CA GLU A 186 19.12 1.00 0.24
C GLU A 186 19.58 2.02 1.28
N CYS A 187 20.86 1.96 1.59
CA CYS A 187 21.55 2.90 2.46
C CYS A 187 22.76 3.46 1.72
N PRO A 188 22.64 4.59 1.00
CA PRO A 188 23.75 5.11 0.20
C PRO A 188 25.05 5.30 0.98
N ALA A 189 24.95 5.63 2.26
CA ALA A 189 26.13 5.79 3.12
C ALA A 189 26.76 4.44 3.55
N GLY A 190 25.97 3.38 3.68
CA GLY A 190 26.45 2.07 4.14
C GLY A 190 26.79 1.12 3.00
N ASP A 191 26.11 1.27 1.86
CA ASP A 191 26.27 0.36 0.72
C ASP A 191 27.48 0.74 -0.15
N LEU A 192 28.08 1.93 0.08
CA LEU A 192 29.31 2.35 -0.61
C LEU A 192 30.54 1.74 0.06
N PRO A 193 31.47 1.16 -0.71
CA PRO A 193 32.71 0.59 -0.18
C PRO A 193 33.52 1.63 0.61
N GLY A 194 34.00 1.22 1.79
CA GLY A 194 34.85 2.07 2.64
C GLY A 194 34.12 3.06 3.54
N TRP A 195 32.79 3.09 3.55
CA TRP A 195 32.02 3.93 4.45
C TRP A 195 31.71 3.19 5.77
N LEU A 196 32.28 3.66 6.88
CA LEU A 196 32.27 2.94 8.15
C LEU A 196 31.24 3.48 9.18
N ARG A 197 30.27 4.28 8.75
CA ARG A 197 29.32 4.93 9.68
C ARG A 197 28.08 4.08 10.04
N CYS A 198 27.81 3.00 9.32
CA CYS A 198 26.74 2.07 9.63
C CYS A 198 27.12 0.65 9.17
N GLU A 199 26.36 -0.35 9.64
CA GLU A 199 26.58 -1.76 9.34
C GLU A 199 25.76 -2.25 8.11
N CYS A 200 25.08 -1.37 7.39
CA CYS A 200 24.17 -1.76 6.33
C CYS A 200 24.85 -2.57 5.23
N GLY A 201 26.00 -2.10 4.73
CA GLY A 201 26.79 -2.81 3.73
C GLY A 201 27.31 -4.16 4.22
N HIS A 202 27.79 -4.23 5.46
CA HIS A 202 28.25 -5.50 6.06
C HIS A 202 27.10 -6.53 6.18
N ARG A 203 25.91 -6.09 6.58
CA ARG A 203 24.71 -6.93 6.65
C ARG A 203 24.30 -7.42 5.26
N LEU A 204 24.37 -6.56 4.25
CA LEU A 204 24.09 -6.91 2.86
C LEU A 204 25.08 -7.96 2.35
N ASP A 205 26.39 -7.73 2.54
CA ASP A 205 27.44 -8.66 2.14
C ASP A 205 27.30 -10.03 2.84
N THR A 206 27.00 -10.02 4.13
CA THR A 206 26.74 -11.23 4.90
C THR A 206 25.53 -12.00 4.35
N ALA A 207 24.43 -11.31 4.07
CA ALA A 207 23.25 -11.93 3.49
C ALA A 207 23.52 -12.53 2.11
N LEU A 208 24.20 -11.80 1.23
CA LEU A 208 24.58 -12.26 -0.10
C LEU A 208 25.47 -13.51 -0.02
N THR A 209 26.51 -13.48 0.82
CA THR A 209 27.44 -14.60 0.99
C THR A 209 26.74 -15.83 1.57
N THR A 210 25.89 -15.64 2.60
CA THR A 210 25.14 -16.74 3.24
C THR A 210 24.19 -17.40 2.25
N ILE A 211 23.38 -16.61 1.54
CA ILE A 211 22.38 -17.11 0.60
C ILE A 211 23.07 -17.79 -0.60
N ALA A 212 24.19 -17.24 -1.07
CA ALA A 212 24.99 -17.88 -2.13
C ALA A 212 25.56 -19.23 -1.69
N ALA A 213 26.06 -19.33 -0.44
CA ALA A 213 26.59 -20.57 0.12
C ALA A 213 25.50 -21.62 0.38
N GLU A 214 24.27 -21.22 0.74
CA GLU A 214 23.12 -22.12 0.85
C GLU A 214 22.64 -22.62 -0.52
N GLY A 215 23.05 -21.98 -1.61
CA GLY A 215 22.70 -22.34 -2.99
C GLY A 215 21.25 -22.08 -3.39
N CYS A 216 20.41 -21.58 -2.47
CA CYS A 216 19.03 -21.19 -2.74
C CYS A 216 18.61 -20.07 -1.78
N GLY A 217 18.02 -19.00 -2.32
CA GLY A 217 17.50 -17.90 -1.53
C GLY A 217 17.40 -16.59 -2.29
N ILE A 218 16.96 -15.54 -1.61
CA ILE A 218 16.64 -14.24 -2.22
C ILE A 218 17.10 -13.10 -1.32
N VAL A 219 17.85 -12.16 -1.89
CA VAL A 219 18.05 -10.83 -1.29
C VAL A 219 17.21 -9.84 -2.07
N VAL A 220 16.26 -9.19 -1.38
CA VAL A 220 15.44 -8.12 -1.93
C VAL A 220 16.08 -6.78 -1.57
N TYR A 221 16.56 -6.06 -2.57
CA TYR A 221 17.17 -4.73 -2.42
C TYR A 221 16.13 -3.66 -2.79
N LEU A 222 15.67 -2.90 -1.80
CA LEU A 222 14.64 -1.89 -1.93
C LEU A 222 15.24 -0.49 -2.05
N LYS A 223 14.85 0.25 -3.09
CA LYS A 223 15.22 1.65 -3.30
C LYS A 223 13.99 2.53 -3.03
N PRO A 224 13.83 3.07 -1.81
CA PRO A 224 12.66 3.88 -1.48
C PRO A 224 12.67 5.21 -2.20
N LYS A 225 11.50 5.67 -2.68
CA LYS A 225 11.31 7.04 -3.13
C LYS A 225 10.62 7.88 -2.06
N SER A 226 10.83 9.19 -2.13
CA SER A 226 10.15 10.15 -1.24
C SER A 226 8.62 9.99 -1.31
N GLY A 227 7.97 9.93 -0.15
CA GLY A 227 6.53 9.70 -0.03
C GLY A 227 6.10 8.22 -0.01
N PHE A 228 7.04 7.27 -0.21
CA PHE A 228 6.81 5.82 -0.14
C PHE A 228 7.89 5.10 0.67
N ALA A 229 8.50 5.81 1.60
CA ALA A 229 9.57 5.25 2.44
C ALA A 229 9.08 4.59 3.73
N GLU A 230 7.76 4.51 3.94
CA GLU A 230 7.18 3.85 5.10
C GLU A 230 7.49 2.35 5.11
N GLU A 231 7.86 1.84 6.26
CA GLU A 231 8.31 0.45 6.40
C GLU A 231 7.23 -0.56 6.03
N GLN A 232 5.97 -0.29 6.35
CA GLN A 232 4.84 -1.13 5.99
C GLN A 232 4.71 -1.28 4.46
N PHE A 233 4.82 -0.17 3.72
CA PHE A 233 4.77 -0.18 2.26
C PHE A 233 5.94 -0.94 1.66
N LEU A 234 7.16 -0.66 2.10
CA LEU A 234 8.37 -1.32 1.63
C LEU A 234 8.37 -2.83 1.92
N SER A 235 7.87 -3.22 3.09
CA SER A 235 7.70 -4.63 3.45
C SER A 235 6.71 -5.34 2.53
N ALA A 236 5.60 -4.68 2.17
CA ALA A 236 4.63 -5.22 1.22
C ALA A 236 5.20 -5.32 -0.21
N VAL A 237 6.02 -4.36 -0.63
CA VAL A 237 6.75 -4.42 -1.90
C VAL A 237 7.70 -5.61 -1.91
N ALA A 238 8.48 -5.84 -0.84
CA ALA A 238 9.38 -6.99 -0.74
C ALA A 238 8.60 -8.31 -0.81
N ALA A 239 7.50 -8.43 -0.08
CA ALA A 239 6.66 -9.62 -0.10
C ALA A 239 6.03 -9.85 -1.50
N ASN A 240 5.64 -8.78 -2.22
CA ASN A 240 5.12 -8.91 -3.58
C ASN A 240 6.20 -9.34 -4.58
N ILE A 241 7.43 -8.86 -4.44
CA ILE A 241 8.58 -9.33 -5.26
C ILE A 241 8.79 -10.84 -5.05
N VAL A 242 8.79 -11.31 -3.80
CA VAL A 242 9.00 -12.74 -3.49
C VAL A 242 7.81 -13.58 -3.96
N GLN A 243 6.58 -13.06 -3.89
CA GLN A 243 5.40 -13.72 -4.46
C GLN A 243 5.49 -13.87 -5.99
N ASP A 244 5.98 -12.84 -6.69
CA ASP A 244 6.21 -12.88 -8.15
C ASP A 244 7.30 -13.90 -8.57
N LEU A 245 8.15 -14.30 -7.63
CA LEU A 245 9.15 -15.35 -7.82
C LEU A 245 8.61 -16.77 -7.58
N ASP A 246 7.30 -16.90 -7.35
CA ASP A 246 6.57 -18.17 -7.13
C ASP A 246 7.09 -18.99 -5.94
N VAL A 247 7.52 -18.32 -4.88
CA VAL A 247 7.95 -18.96 -3.62
C VAL A 247 6.73 -19.34 -2.79
N ARG A 248 6.70 -20.57 -2.24
CA ARG A 248 5.57 -21.02 -1.40
C ARG A 248 5.66 -20.55 0.05
N SER A 249 6.84 -20.56 0.63
CA SER A 249 7.06 -19.99 1.96
C SER A 249 8.49 -19.53 2.18
N VAL A 250 8.67 -18.59 3.11
CA VAL A 250 9.97 -17.95 3.37
C VAL A 250 10.42 -18.12 4.81
N ARG A 251 11.74 -18.05 4.99
CA ARG A 251 12.43 -17.92 6.26
C ARG A 251 13.14 -16.57 6.33
N LEU A 252 12.65 -15.68 7.21
CA LEU A 252 13.25 -14.38 7.45
C LEU A 252 14.18 -14.43 8.67
N PRO A 253 15.32 -13.73 8.68
CA PRO A 253 16.16 -13.54 9.86
C PRO A 253 15.38 -12.95 11.04
N ALA A 254 15.84 -13.18 12.25
CA ALA A 254 15.15 -12.73 13.47
C ALA A 254 15.09 -11.20 13.60
N ASP A 255 16.10 -10.50 13.11
CA ASP A 255 16.19 -9.04 13.09
C ASP A 255 15.30 -8.39 12.01
N GLN A 256 14.64 -9.18 11.17
CA GLN A 256 13.70 -8.73 10.13
C GLN A 256 12.22 -8.96 10.51
N GLU A 257 11.91 -9.01 11.79
CA GLU A 257 10.52 -9.14 12.28
C GLU A 257 9.54 -8.11 11.70
N PRO A 258 9.91 -6.82 11.49
CA PRO A 258 9.01 -5.83 10.87
C PRO A 258 8.46 -6.25 9.51
N HIS A 259 9.23 -6.98 8.70
CA HIS A 259 8.78 -7.45 7.39
C HIS A 259 7.83 -8.65 7.47
N ARG A 260 7.87 -9.42 8.55
CA ARG A 260 7.14 -10.69 8.70
C ARG A 260 5.63 -10.57 8.52
N SER A 261 5.04 -9.47 9.00
CA SER A 261 3.60 -9.21 8.86
C SER A 261 3.17 -9.10 7.41
N ALA A 262 3.93 -8.39 6.58
CA ALA A 262 3.64 -8.24 5.15
C ALA A 262 3.74 -9.58 4.39
N PHE A 263 4.74 -10.40 4.73
CA PHE A 263 4.90 -11.74 4.16
C PHE A 263 3.75 -12.69 4.58
N ARG A 264 3.25 -12.58 5.81
CA ARG A 264 2.05 -13.32 6.28
C ARG A 264 0.81 -12.90 5.52
N LEU A 265 0.58 -11.61 5.35
CA LEU A 265 -0.58 -11.08 4.63
C LEU A 265 -0.67 -11.60 3.19
N ARG A 266 0.47 -11.91 2.58
CA ARG A 266 0.56 -12.51 1.24
C ARG A 266 0.70 -14.04 1.25
N GLY A 267 0.53 -14.68 2.42
CA GLY A 267 0.57 -16.13 2.55
C GLY A 267 1.96 -16.77 2.47
N LEU A 268 3.04 -15.97 2.51
CA LEU A 268 4.42 -16.44 2.34
C LEU A 268 5.11 -16.84 3.65
N ALA A 269 4.69 -16.31 4.80
CA ALA A 269 5.25 -16.65 6.09
C ALA A 269 4.23 -17.47 6.91
N ARG A 270 4.63 -18.66 7.37
CA ARG A 270 3.83 -19.48 8.30
C ARG A 270 4.04 -19.00 9.73
N GLU A 271 3.01 -19.13 10.58
CA GLU A 271 3.21 -19.00 12.02
C GLU A 271 4.18 -20.09 12.50
N ARG A 272 5.20 -19.71 13.26
CA ARG A 272 5.96 -20.70 14.01
C ARG A 272 4.95 -21.39 14.93
N SER A 273 4.70 -22.67 14.72
CA SER A 273 4.06 -23.51 15.73
C SER A 273 4.86 -23.35 17.00
N GLY A 274 4.34 -22.57 17.95
CA GLY A 274 4.97 -22.41 19.23
C GLY A 274 5.14 -23.79 19.83
N ASN A 275 6.37 -24.16 20.09
CA ASN A 275 6.72 -25.27 20.94
C ASN A 275 6.05 -25.00 22.31
N ARG A 276 4.81 -25.49 22.50
CA ARG A 276 4.22 -25.61 23.83
C ARG A 276 5.12 -26.58 24.58
N ALA A 277 6.15 -26.05 25.22
CA ALA A 277 6.80 -26.73 26.32
C ALA A 277 5.69 -26.98 27.35
N VAL A 278 5.20 -28.20 27.37
CA VAL A 278 4.40 -28.73 28.46
C VAL A 278 5.32 -28.72 29.65
N LEU A 279 5.22 -27.68 30.48
CA LEU A 279 5.73 -27.71 31.84
C LEU A 279 4.94 -28.82 32.58
N ARG A 280 5.47 -30.06 32.55
CA ARG A 280 5.12 -31.08 33.50
C ARG A 280 5.64 -30.58 34.84
N ASN A 281 4.74 -30.20 35.75
CA ASN A 281 5.01 -30.11 37.16
C ASN A 281 5.38 -31.51 37.67
N PRO A 282 6.54 -31.71 38.29
CA PRO A 282 6.74 -32.86 39.22
C PRO A 282 6.27 -32.45 40.61
N HIS A 283 5.44 -33.25 41.16
CA HIS A 283 4.95 -33.41 42.53
C HIS A 283 5.42 -32.46 43.62
#